data_6f2ba2d6670a4989c765e22a1d34e1c6
#
_entry.id   6f2ba2d6670a4989c765e22a1d34e1c6
#
_cell.length_a   1.000
_cell.length_b   1.000
_cell.length_c   1.000
_cell.angle_alpha   90.00
_cell.angle_beta   90.00
_cell.angle_gamma   90.00
#
_symmetry.space_group_name_H-M   'P 1'
#
loop_
_entity.id
_entity.type
_entity.pdbx_description
1 polymer ?
#
loop_
_entity_poly.entity_id
_entity_poly.type
_entity_poly.pdbx_seq_one_letter_code
_entity_poly.pdbx_strand_id
1 'polypeptide(L)'
;MITNRVLGTVLLGVNEQVNCSDCVSAFGSAGSFSAGIHGRKELTPNLSLLAGIAYTQFSEGGYSVTSAPIGAFALRYDFIDWGASRPFFDVGAILTPSEKVRYSRGYVTSLGAVALDSQTDASNYGAYGRAGWISRLSPRDEVAASVEIWQLWQRVNGYSDPAAAFNPFDASIATGTDRTNLVKLGGQWTHLIGSSVEGNINGGWVQSFASHSGIVASVTGDGTMVPTIGNQGWFEYGGRLGFRLAKGWVADLFVNGTIGPQPVGNTLHGGIGLRVNY
;
A
#
# COMPACT_ATOMS: atom_id res chain seq x y z
N MET A 1 7.39 0.72 3.85
CA MET A 1 6.21 1.26 4.58
C MET A 1 5.09 1.73 3.64
N ILE A 2 5.30 2.71 2.78
CA ILE A 2 4.25 3.25 1.88
C ILE A 2 3.73 2.19 0.91
N THR A 3 4.60 1.42 0.28
CA THR A 3 4.23 0.33 -0.63
C THR A 3 3.33 -0.70 0.06
N ASN A 4 3.66 -1.09 1.30
CA ASN A 4 2.85 -2.02 2.08
C ASN A 4 1.48 -1.42 2.43
N ARG A 5 1.38 -0.12 2.67
CA ARG A 5 0.11 0.56 2.86
C ARG A 5 -0.74 0.54 1.59
N VAL A 6 -0.15 0.86 0.44
CA VAL A 6 -0.87 0.83 -0.85
C VAL A 6 -1.38 -0.58 -1.14
N LEU A 7 -0.56 -1.61 -0.95
CA LEU A 7 -1.00 -2.99 -1.11
C LEU A 7 -2.06 -3.39 -0.06
N GLY A 8 -1.94 -2.89 1.17
CA GLY A 8 -2.97 -3.05 2.21
C GLY A 8 -4.32 -2.50 1.78
N THR A 9 -4.37 -1.33 1.11
CA THR A 9 -5.63 -0.78 0.57
C THR A 9 -6.19 -1.61 -0.57
N VAL A 10 -5.36 -2.25 -1.39
CA VAL A 10 -5.80 -3.23 -2.40
C VAL A 10 -6.41 -4.45 -1.72
N LEU A 11 -5.76 -4.99 -0.69
CA LEU A 11 -6.29 -6.13 0.08
C LEU A 11 -7.61 -5.84 0.79
N LEU A 12 -7.87 -4.60 1.13
CA LEU A 12 -9.15 -4.19 1.74
C LEU A 12 -10.25 -3.94 0.70
N GLY A 13 -9.96 -4.13 -0.60
CA GLY A 13 -10.94 -3.90 -1.66
C GLY A 13 -11.49 -2.47 -1.66
N VAL A 14 -10.70 -1.51 -1.20
CA VAL A 14 -11.12 -0.11 -1.05
C VAL A 14 -11.66 0.47 -2.34
N ASN A 15 -11.19 -0.05 -3.47
CA ASN A 15 -11.54 0.39 -4.81
C ASN A 15 -12.58 -0.53 -5.50
N GLU A 16 -13.17 -1.49 -4.80
CA GLU A 16 -14.07 -2.51 -5.40
C GLU A 16 -15.53 -2.37 -4.97
N GLN A 17 -15.93 -1.21 -4.49
CA GLN A 17 -17.14 -1.03 -3.67
C GLN A 17 -18.49 -1.25 -4.36
N VAL A 18 -18.56 -1.26 -5.68
CA VAL A 18 -19.85 -1.14 -6.37
C VAL A 18 -20.64 -2.42 -6.52
N ASN A 19 -20.00 -3.59 -6.58
CA ASN A 19 -20.68 -4.83 -6.91
C ASN A 19 -20.26 -6.04 -6.06
N CYS A 20 -19.85 -5.81 -4.84
CA CYS A 20 -19.40 -6.88 -3.97
C CYS A 20 -19.97 -6.69 -2.56
N SER A 21 -21.11 -7.31 -2.28
CA SER A 21 -21.60 -7.47 -0.90
C SER A 21 -20.88 -8.63 -0.20
N ASP A 22 -20.85 -9.79 -0.85
CA ASP A 22 -20.11 -10.98 -0.44
C ASP A 22 -19.23 -11.46 -1.59
N CYS A 23 -17.91 -11.32 -1.44
CA CYS A 23 -16.99 -11.74 -2.49
C CYS A 23 -15.61 -12.14 -1.96
N VAL A 24 -14.92 -12.93 -2.76
CA VAL A 24 -13.50 -13.26 -2.59
C VAL A 24 -12.78 -12.95 -3.89
N SER A 25 -11.66 -12.29 -3.80
CA SER A 25 -10.79 -11.97 -4.94
C SER A 25 -9.40 -12.52 -4.71
N ALA A 26 -8.79 -13.06 -5.77
CA ALA A 26 -7.37 -13.38 -5.82
C ALA A 26 -6.72 -12.49 -6.88
N PHE A 27 -5.49 -12.03 -6.64
CA PHE A 27 -4.76 -11.19 -7.57
C PHE A 27 -3.27 -11.53 -7.65
N GLY A 28 -2.67 -11.18 -8.77
CA GLY A 28 -1.23 -11.16 -8.97
C GLY A 28 -0.82 -9.90 -9.73
N SER A 29 0.31 -9.31 -9.38
CA SER A 29 0.83 -8.11 -10.02
C SER A 29 2.29 -8.26 -10.43
N ALA A 30 2.67 -7.51 -11.49
CA ALA A 30 4.02 -7.36 -11.97
C ALA A 30 4.50 -5.91 -11.75
N GLY A 31 5.84 -5.70 -11.75
CA GLY A 31 6.48 -4.40 -11.43
C GLY A 31 7.16 -4.47 -10.06
N SER A 32 6.44 -4.77 -9.02
CA SER A 32 6.84 -5.55 -7.85
C SER A 32 6.04 -6.84 -7.89
N PHE A 33 6.67 -7.99 -7.65
CA PHE A 33 5.90 -9.22 -7.56
C PHE A 33 5.01 -9.15 -6.32
N SER A 34 3.70 -9.19 -6.50
CA SER A 34 2.75 -9.28 -5.40
C SER A 34 1.64 -10.25 -5.79
N ALA A 35 1.26 -11.11 -4.86
CA ALA A 35 0.13 -12.01 -5.03
C ALA A 35 -0.65 -12.11 -3.72
N GLY A 36 -1.96 -12.17 -3.80
CA GLY A 36 -2.79 -12.21 -2.59
C GLY A 36 -4.22 -12.60 -2.85
N ILE A 37 -4.91 -12.80 -1.75
CA ILE A 37 -6.36 -13.02 -1.72
C ILE A 37 -6.98 -12.05 -0.71
N HIS A 38 -8.15 -11.57 -1.03
CA HIS A 38 -8.93 -10.73 -0.12
C HIS A 38 -10.42 -10.99 -0.32
N GLY A 39 -11.20 -10.59 0.66
CA GLY A 39 -12.63 -10.74 0.58
C GLY A 39 -13.38 -9.72 1.41
N ARG A 40 -14.64 -9.59 1.09
CA ARG A 40 -15.64 -8.83 1.82
C ARG A 40 -16.77 -9.76 2.22
N LYS A 41 -17.21 -9.64 3.47
CA LYS A 41 -18.37 -10.34 4.01
C LYS A 41 -19.30 -9.34 4.65
N GLU A 42 -20.54 -9.29 4.20
CA GLU A 42 -21.60 -8.55 4.85
C GLU A 42 -22.04 -9.28 6.13
N LEU A 43 -21.88 -8.64 7.28
CA LEU A 43 -22.26 -9.17 8.58
C LEU A 43 -23.70 -8.79 8.92
N THR A 44 -24.09 -7.57 8.54
CA THR A 44 -25.44 -7.03 8.59
C THR A 44 -25.64 -6.13 7.37
N PRO A 45 -26.88 -5.70 7.03
CA PRO A 45 -27.10 -4.79 5.89
C PRO A 45 -26.25 -3.50 5.89
N ASN A 46 -25.74 -3.13 7.07
CA ASN A 46 -24.96 -1.90 7.25
C ASN A 46 -23.50 -2.13 7.64
N LEU A 47 -23.13 -3.36 8.01
CA LEU A 47 -21.79 -3.66 8.53
C LEU A 47 -21.12 -4.74 7.70
N SER A 48 -19.96 -4.47 7.19
CA SER A 48 -19.14 -5.41 6.44
C SER A 48 -17.76 -5.59 7.06
N LEU A 49 -17.25 -6.82 7.00
CA LEU A 49 -15.87 -7.18 7.29
C LEU A 49 -15.11 -7.29 5.98
N LEU A 50 -13.95 -6.66 5.91
CA LEU A 50 -12.98 -6.79 4.82
C LEU A 50 -11.71 -7.39 5.39
N ALA A 51 -11.13 -8.38 4.71
CA ALA A 51 -9.89 -8.98 5.13
C ALA A 51 -9.11 -9.51 3.92
N GLY A 52 -7.80 -9.54 4.04
CA GLY A 52 -6.95 -10.09 2.99
C GLY A 52 -5.54 -10.39 3.47
N ILE A 53 -4.88 -11.26 2.72
CA ILE A 53 -3.47 -11.59 2.89
C ILE A 53 -2.77 -11.55 1.54
N ALA A 54 -1.53 -11.10 1.53
CA ALA A 54 -0.69 -11.09 0.35
C ALA A 54 0.77 -11.37 0.71
N TYR A 55 1.52 -11.63 -0.33
CA TYR A 55 2.97 -11.70 -0.30
C TYR A 55 3.52 -10.73 -1.33
N THR A 56 4.56 -9.97 -0.99
CA THR A 56 5.17 -9.03 -1.91
C THR A 56 6.70 -9.09 -1.88
N GLN A 57 7.27 -8.75 -3.04
CA GLN A 57 8.69 -8.51 -3.24
C GLN A 57 8.83 -7.30 -4.15
N PHE A 58 9.74 -6.39 -3.84
CA PHE A 58 10.04 -5.24 -4.69
C PHE A 58 11.50 -4.80 -4.55
N SER A 59 11.99 -4.06 -5.54
CA SER A 59 13.33 -3.50 -5.52
C SER A 59 13.30 -2.10 -6.12
N GLU A 60 13.94 -1.15 -5.46
CA GLU A 60 14.06 0.23 -5.91
C GLU A 60 15.36 0.83 -5.37
N GLY A 61 16.22 1.32 -6.31
CA GLY A 61 17.36 2.18 -6.00
C GLY A 61 18.34 1.70 -4.92
N GLY A 62 18.73 0.41 -4.90
CA GLY A 62 19.65 -0.13 -3.88
C GLY A 62 18.96 -0.63 -2.61
N TYR A 63 17.63 -0.50 -2.55
CA TYR A 63 16.78 -1.07 -1.50
C TYR A 63 15.88 -2.14 -2.10
N SER A 64 15.83 -3.31 -1.51
CA SER A 64 14.93 -4.36 -1.95
C SER A 64 14.28 -5.06 -0.77
N VAL A 65 13.00 -5.39 -0.94
CA VAL A 65 12.26 -6.27 -0.06
C VAL A 65 12.15 -7.61 -0.74
N THR A 66 12.82 -8.60 -0.16
CA THR A 66 12.90 -9.95 -0.75
C THR A 66 11.79 -10.86 -0.26
N SER A 67 11.11 -10.49 0.83
CA SER A 67 10.01 -11.24 1.41
C SER A 67 9.20 -10.35 2.35
N ALA A 68 7.92 -10.16 2.06
CA ALA A 68 7.00 -9.46 2.95
C ALA A 68 5.60 -10.08 2.90
N PRO A 69 5.21 -10.90 3.89
CA PRO A 69 3.82 -11.28 4.07
C PRO A 69 3.04 -10.07 4.63
N ILE A 70 1.89 -9.78 4.03
CA ILE A 70 1.02 -8.65 4.41
C ILE A 70 -0.35 -9.20 4.77
N GLY A 71 -0.88 -8.76 5.91
CA GLY A 71 -2.26 -8.92 6.30
C GLY A 71 -2.97 -7.58 6.35
N ALA A 72 -4.25 -7.58 6.04
CA ALA A 72 -5.10 -6.40 6.15
C ALA A 72 -6.51 -6.81 6.63
N PHE A 73 -7.12 -5.99 7.46
CA PHE A 73 -8.51 -6.15 7.86
C PHE A 73 -9.16 -4.80 8.13
N ALA A 74 -10.47 -4.72 7.90
CA ALA A 74 -11.26 -3.53 8.20
C ALA A 74 -12.71 -3.89 8.52
N LEU A 75 -13.35 -3.03 9.28
CA LEU A 75 -14.79 -2.99 9.46
C LEU A 75 -15.31 -1.74 8.78
N ARG A 76 -16.35 -1.90 7.98
CA ARG A 76 -17.02 -0.82 7.29
C ARG A 76 -18.48 -0.75 7.70
N TYR A 77 -18.91 0.44 8.03
CA TYR A 77 -20.31 0.76 8.28
C TYR A 77 -20.85 1.67 7.17
N ASP A 78 -21.86 1.21 6.47
CA ASP A 78 -22.60 1.96 5.46
C ASP A 78 -23.87 2.52 6.13
N PHE A 79 -24.06 3.84 6.12
CA PHE A 79 -25.24 4.48 6.68
C PHE A 79 -26.46 4.27 5.77
N ILE A 80 -27.63 4.63 6.28
CA ILE A 80 -28.88 4.57 5.52
C ILE A 80 -28.78 5.49 4.29
N ASP A 81 -29.32 5.04 3.17
CA ASP A 81 -29.34 5.79 1.93
C ASP A 81 -30.12 7.12 2.09
N TRP A 82 -29.50 8.20 1.63
CA TRP A 82 -30.13 9.51 1.52
C TRP A 82 -30.40 9.79 0.03
N GLY A 83 -31.49 9.22 -0.49
CA GLY A 83 -31.79 9.24 -1.91
C GLY A 83 -30.81 8.40 -2.73
N ALA A 84 -30.07 9.04 -3.64
CA ALA A 84 -29.06 8.37 -4.48
C ALA A 84 -27.66 8.32 -3.80
N SER A 85 -27.56 8.70 -2.55
CA SER A 85 -26.29 8.88 -1.86
C SER A 85 -26.22 8.13 -0.55
N ARG A 86 -25.03 7.66 -0.17
CA ARG A 86 -24.79 6.89 1.04
C ARG A 86 -23.46 7.28 1.67
N PRO A 87 -23.47 7.83 2.89
CA PRO A 87 -22.26 7.99 3.68
C PRO A 87 -21.72 6.64 4.12
N PHE A 88 -20.42 6.57 4.37
CA PHE A 88 -19.79 5.40 4.96
C PHE A 88 -18.65 5.78 5.89
N PHE A 89 -18.34 4.87 6.79
CA PHE A 89 -17.18 4.95 7.65
C PHE A 89 -16.52 3.58 7.73
N ASP A 90 -15.19 3.54 7.64
CA ASP A 90 -14.46 2.30 7.92
C ASP A 90 -13.21 2.56 8.77
N VAL A 91 -12.86 1.55 9.54
CA VAL A 91 -11.63 1.48 10.34
C VAL A 91 -10.94 0.18 10.06
N GLY A 92 -9.62 0.21 10.01
CA GLY A 92 -8.88 -1.00 9.72
C GLY A 92 -7.41 -0.89 10.05
N ALA A 93 -6.73 -2.00 9.82
CA ALA A 93 -5.31 -2.10 10.02
C ALA A 93 -4.65 -2.96 8.94
N ILE A 94 -3.38 -2.68 8.72
CA ILE A 94 -2.46 -3.49 7.92
C ILE A 94 -1.30 -3.94 8.80
N LEU A 95 -0.76 -5.11 8.50
CA LEU A 95 0.38 -5.65 9.22
C LEU A 95 1.31 -6.41 8.28
N THR A 96 2.61 -6.16 8.43
CA THR A 96 3.70 -6.92 7.82
C THR A 96 4.60 -7.34 8.98
N PRO A 97 4.36 -8.51 9.58
CA PRO A 97 5.05 -8.90 10.83
C PRO A 97 6.53 -9.17 10.63
N SER A 98 6.93 -9.53 9.40
CA SER A 98 8.31 -9.80 9.05
C SER A 98 8.54 -9.41 7.59
N GLU A 99 9.52 -8.57 7.38
CA GLU A 99 9.95 -8.11 6.06
C GLU A 99 11.47 -8.29 5.98
N LYS A 100 11.95 -9.01 4.98
CA LYS A 100 13.38 -9.14 4.73
C LYS A 100 13.82 -8.03 3.79
N VAL A 101 14.67 -7.17 4.30
CA VAL A 101 15.16 -5.98 3.61
C VAL A 101 16.62 -6.15 3.28
N ARG A 102 16.98 -5.87 2.02
CA ARG A 102 18.35 -5.84 1.55
C ARG A 102 18.70 -4.42 1.12
N TYR A 103 19.83 -3.95 1.59
CA TYR A 103 20.41 -2.67 1.21
C TYR A 103 21.69 -2.92 0.43
N SER A 104 21.80 -2.29 -0.74
CA SER A 104 23.02 -2.29 -1.53
C SER A 104 23.59 -0.89 -1.53
N ARG A 105 24.84 -0.76 -1.15
CA ARG A 105 25.61 0.50 -1.27
C ARG A 105 26.85 0.30 -2.06
N GLY A 106 27.21 1.30 -2.87
CA GLY A 106 28.44 1.30 -3.64
C GLY A 106 29.10 2.64 -3.57
N TYR A 107 30.42 2.65 -3.48
CA TYR A 107 31.23 3.85 -3.55
C TYR A 107 32.60 3.52 -4.13
N VAL A 108 33.33 4.54 -4.56
CA VAL A 108 34.66 4.40 -5.13
C VAL A 108 35.69 4.95 -4.16
N THR A 109 36.72 4.16 -3.88
CA THR A 109 37.86 4.55 -3.05
C THR A 109 39.11 4.64 -3.94
N SER A 110 40.21 5.14 -3.42
CA SER A 110 41.51 5.09 -4.08
C SER A 110 42.02 3.66 -4.37
N LEU A 111 41.44 2.67 -3.69
CA LEU A 111 41.77 1.24 -3.84
C LEU A 111 40.82 0.52 -4.82
N GLY A 112 39.79 1.22 -5.34
CA GLY A 112 38.82 0.66 -6.28
C GLY A 112 37.37 0.85 -5.87
N ALA A 113 36.47 0.28 -6.65
CA ALA A 113 35.03 0.28 -6.36
C ALA A 113 34.70 -0.73 -5.27
N VAL A 114 33.87 -0.30 -4.32
CA VAL A 114 33.31 -1.13 -3.24
C VAL A 114 31.83 -1.30 -3.48
N ALA A 115 31.35 -2.53 -3.43
CA ALA A 115 29.92 -2.86 -3.42
C ALA A 115 29.63 -3.73 -2.20
N LEU A 116 28.69 -3.31 -1.39
CA LEU A 116 28.28 -3.97 -0.15
C LEU A 116 26.79 -4.23 -0.19
N ASP A 117 26.43 -5.43 0.19
CA ASP A 117 25.05 -5.87 0.36
C ASP A 117 24.82 -6.24 1.83
N SER A 118 23.85 -5.60 2.44
CA SER A 118 23.47 -5.85 3.81
C SER A 118 21.99 -6.26 3.90
N GLN A 119 21.67 -7.14 4.81
CA GLN A 119 20.33 -7.62 5.02
C GLN A 119 19.92 -7.44 6.47
N THR A 120 18.67 -7.02 6.68
CA THR A 120 18.07 -6.94 8.01
C THR A 120 16.58 -7.32 7.94
N ASP A 121 15.98 -7.50 9.10
CA ASP A 121 14.55 -7.71 9.21
C ASP A 121 13.87 -6.40 9.60
N ALA A 122 12.67 -6.18 9.03
CA ALA A 122 11.80 -5.09 9.38
C ALA A 122 10.38 -5.60 9.63
N SER A 123 9.57 -4.78 10.27
CA SER A 123 8.13 -5.00 10.41
C SER A 123 7.39 -3.68 10.22
N ASN A 124 6.20 -3.77 9.64
CA ASN A 124 5.36 -2.60 9.38
C ASN A 124 3.96 -2.85 9.93
N TYR A 125 3.40 -1.83 10.55
CA TYR A 125 2.04 -1.81 11.07
C TYR A 125 1.38 -0.51 10.66
N GLY A 126 0.09 -0.55 10.37
CA GLY A 126 -0.68 0.63 10.05
C GLY A 126 -2.10 0.50 10.57
N ALA A 127 -2.64 1.58 11.09
CA ALA A 127 -4.05 1.69 11.43
C ALA A 127 -4.64 2.89 10.70
N TYR A 128 -5.91 2.81 10.31
CA TYR A 128 -6.58 3.91 9.64
C TYR A 128 -8.04 4.05 10.03
N GLY A 129 -8.54 5.26 9.84
CA GLY A 129 -9.96 5.57 9.77
C GLY A 129 -10.25 6.26 8.45
N ARG A 130 -11.37 5.93 7.81
CA ARG A 130 -11.85 6.55 6.58
C ARG A 130 -13.32 6.90 6.71
N ALA A 131 -13.66 8.12 6.32
CA ALA A 131 -15.05 8.55 6.14
C ALA A 131 -15.24 8.99 4.71
N GLY A 132 -16.39 8.71 4.14
CA GLY A 132 -16.66 9.05 2.76
C GLY A 132 -18.13 9.04 2.42
N TRP A 133 -18.33 9.31 1.14
CA TRP A 133 -19.65 9.44 0.57
C TRP A 133 -19.69 8.79 -0.81
N ILE A 134 -20.69 7.95 -1.04
CA ILE A 134 -20.95 7.33 -2.32
C ILE A 134 -22.22 7.95 -2.90
N SER A 135 -22.19 8.33 -4.17
CA SER A 135 -23.34 8.87 -4.89
C SER A 135 -23.53 8.11 -6.20
N ARG A 136 -24.74 7.60 -6.40
CA ARG A 136 -25.16 6.98 -7.66
C ARG A 136 -25.68 8.08 -8.58
N LEU A 137 -24.89 8.43 -9.60
CA LEU A 137 -25.25 9.47 -10.58
C LEU A 137 -26.24 8.95 -11.63
N SER A 138 -26.14 7.65 -11.97
CA SER A 138 -27.02 6.95 -12.90
C SER A 138 -27.08 5.46 -12.53
N PRO A 139 -27.94 4.66 -13.18
CA PRO A 139 -27.92 3.21 -13.00
C PRO A 139 -26.57 2.56 -13.40
N ARG A 140 -25.70 3.29 -14.09
CA ARG A 140 -24.40 2.81 -14.57
C ARG A 140 -23.21 3.53 -13.96
N ASP A 141 -23.44 4.66 -13.30
CA ASP A 141 -22.38 5.53 -12.78
C ASP A 141 -22.48 5.71 -11.27
N GLU A 142 -21.40 5.45 -10.60
CA GLU A 142 -21.23 5.71 -9.20
C GLU A 142 -19.92 6.48 -8.94
N VAL A 143 -19.98 7.49 -8.13
CA VAL A 143 -18.83 8.26 -7.66
C VAL A 143 -18.71 8.11 -6.15
N ALA A 144 -17.49 8.07 -5.66
CA ALA A 144 -17.19 8.12 -4.23
C ALA A 144 -16.11 9.17 -3.95
N ALA A 145 -16.24 9.82 -2.80
CA ALA A 145 -15.21 10.69 -2.26
C ALA A 145 -14.93 10.31 -0.80
N SER A 146 -13.68 10.40 -0.36
CA SER A 146 -13.32 10.02 1.00
C SER A 146 -12.14 10.80 1.54
N VAL A 147 -12.08 10.88 2.86
CA VAL A 147 -10.93 11.30 3.65
C VAL A 147 -10.46 10.10 4.45
N GLU A 148 -9.16 9.84 4.41
CA GLU A 148 -8.51 8.79 5.18
C GLU A 148 -7.44 9.40 6.08
N ILE A 149 -7.34 8.92 7.30
CA ILE A 149 -6.25 9.23 8.23
C ILE A 149 -5.56 7.94 8.59
N TRP A 150 -4.24 7.91 8.44
CA TRP A 150 -3.41 6.76 8.72
C TRP A 150 -2.37 7.09 9.78
N GLN A 151 -2.10 6.12 10.62
CA GLN A 151 -0.90 6.07 11.44
C GLN A 151 -0.10 4.82 11.08
N LEU A 152 1.16 5.01 10.72
CA LEU A 152 2.06 3.95 10.27
C LEU A 152 3.26 3.86 11.22
N TRP A 153 3.70 2.62 11.48
CA TRP A 153 4.91 2.31 12.23
C TRP A 153 5.76 1.34 11.42
N GLN A 154 7.03 1.64 11.29
CA GLN A 154 8.02 0.74 10.70
C GLN A 154 9.14 0.53 11.71
N ARG A 155 9.33 -0.69 12.13
CA ARG A 155 10.48 -1.09 12.93
C ARG A 155 11.51 -1.74 12.04
N VAL A 156 12.75 -1.32 12.12
CA VAL A 156 13.90 -1.91 11.43
C VAL A 156 14.85 -2.44 12.50
N ASN A 157 15.27 -3.69 12.34
CA ASN A 157 16.31 -4.26 13.20
C ASN A 157 17.67 -3.69 12.78
N GLY A 158 18.52 -3.46 13.76
CA GLY A 158 19.87 -2.96 13.51
C GLY A 158 20.72 -3.93 12.70
N TYR A 159 21.65 -3.38 11.94
CA TYR A 159 22.72 -4.14 11.30
C TYR A 159 23.99 -3.31 11.24
N SER A 160 25.13 -3.96 11.01
CA SER A 160 26.39 -3.29 10.80
C SER A 160 27.19 -3.93 9.68
N ASP A 161 27.83 -3.10 8.89
CA ASP A 161 28.85 -3.49 7.90
C ASP A 161 30.21 -3.09 8.49
N PRO A 162 30.98 -4.03 9.04
CA PRO A 162 32.28 -3.72 9.64
C PRO A 162 33.28 -3.26 8.59
N ALA A 163 34.21 -2.42 9.01
CA ALA A 163 35.34 -2.05 8.16
C ALA A 163 36.14 -3.29 7.74
N ALA A 164 36.55 -3.34 6.50
CA ALA A 164 37.36 -4.41 5.91
C ALA A 164 38.45 -3.81 5.02
N ALA A 165 39.38 -4.62 4.54
CA ALA A 165 40.53 -4.14 3.77
C ALA A 165 40.16 -3.25 2.56
N PHE A 166 38.99 -3.50 1.95
CA PHE A 166 38.44 -2.74 0.82
C PHE A 166 37.28 -1.82 1.19
N ASN A 167 36.81 -1.85 2.44
CA ASN A 167 35.74 -1.02 2.98
C ASN A 167 36.26 -0.27 4.23
N PRO A 168 36.93 0.88 4.07
CA PRO A 168 37.46 1.64 5.21
C PRO A 168 36.36 2.34 6.02
N PHE A 169 35.12 2.40 5.50
CA PHE A 169 33.98 3.07 6.13
C PHE A 169 33.00 2.02 6.67
N ASP A 170 33.14 1.67 7.92
CA ASP A 170 32.12 0.89 8.60
C ASP A 170 30.82 1.69 8.69
N ALA A 171 29.70 1.02 8.54
CA ALA A 171 28.38 1.60 8.67
C ALA A 171 27.49 0.75 9.57
N SER A 172 26.62 1.40 10.30
CA SER A 172 25.65 0.72 11.14
C SER A 172 24.30 1.42 11.08
N ILE A 173 23.24 0.63 11.21
CA ILE A 173 21.91 1.12 11.48
C ILE A 173 21.49 0.57 12.83
N ALA A 174 21.13 1.45 13.77
CA ALA A 174 20.59 1.05 15.04
C ALA A 174 19.14 0.55 14.88
N THR A 175 18.75 -0.43 15.71
CA THR A 175 17.34 -0.83 15.79
C THR A 175 16.50 0.39 16.17
N GLY A 176 15.49 0.69 15.36
CA GLY A 176 14.65 1.86 15.57
C GLY A 176 13.23 1.67 15.04
N THR A 177 12.37 2.61 15.37
CA THR A 177 10.99 2.63 14.88
C THR A 177 10.66 4.01 14.32
N ASP A 178 10.25 4.04 13.07
CA ASP A 178 9.69 5.22 12.43
C ASP A 178 8.18 5.27 12.62
N ARG A 179 7.67 6.48 12.81
CA ARG A 179 6.24 6.77 12.87
C ARG A 179 5.90 7.84 11.84
N THR A 180 4.82 7.63 11.12
CA THR A 180 4.35 8.58 10.12
C THR A 180 2.83 8.64 10.14
N ASN A 181 2.28 9.84 10.22
CA ASN A 181 0.86 10.09 10.05
C ASN A 181 0.61 10.58 8.62
N LEU A 182 -0.48 10.11 8.02
CA LEU A 182 -0.89 10.48 6.67
C LEU A 182 -2.35 10.92 6.70
N VAL A 183 -2.67 11.86 5.83
CA VAL A 183 -4.05 12.14 5.42
C VAL A 183 -4.13 11.92 3.90
N LYS A 184 -5.22 11.29 3.43
CA LYS A 184 -5.51 11.12 2.01
C LYS A 184 -6.89 11.68 1.71
N LEU A 185 -6.97 12.49 0.67
CA LEU A 185 -8.20 12.93 0.04
C LEU A 185 -8.34 12.16 -1.26
N GLY A 186 -9.34 11.29 -1.35
CA GLY A 186 -9.50 10.37 -2.48
C GLY A 186 -10.86 10.49 -3.14
N GLY A 187 -10.86 10.16 -4.43
CA GLY A 187 -12.06 10.05 -5.25
C GLY A 187 -12.00 8.81 -6.14
N GLN A 188 -13.17 8.31 -6.50
CA GLN A 188 -13.35 7.15 -7.35
C GLN A 188 -14.57 7.34 -8.22
N TRP A 189 -14.47 6.86 -9.45
CA TRP A 189 -15.62 6.75 -10.36
C TRP A 189 -15.67 5.34 -10.90
N THR A 190 -16.85 4.73 -10.85
CA THR A 190 -17.14 3.43 -11.43
C THR A 190 -18.21 3.56 -12.49
N HIS A 191 -18.00 2.91 -13.64
CA HIS A 191 -18.92 2.90 -14.76
C HIS A 191 -19.18 1.48 -15.26
N LEU A 192 -20.44 1.15 -15.48
CA LEU A 192 -20.85 -0.13 -16.07
C LEU A 192 -20.97 0.02 -17.59
N ILE A 193 -20.06 -0.62 -18.33
CA ILE A 193 -20.05 -0.64 -19.79
C ILE A 193 -20.89 -1.82 -20.26
N GLY A 194 -22.14 -1.57 -20.58
CA GLY A 194 -23.11 -2.63 -20.91
C GLY A 194 -23.42 -3.51 -19.69
N SER A 195 -23.57 -4.81 -19.89
CA SER A 195 -23.89 -5.79 -18.85
C SER A 195 -22.69 -6.60 -18.35
N SER A 196 -21.58 -6.52 -19.06
CA SER A 196 -20.46 -7.46 -18.91
C SER A 196 -19.13 -6.83 -18.47
N VAL A 197 -18.99 -5.51 -18.57
CA VAL A 197 -17.74 -4.84 -18.23
C VAL A 197 -17.99 -3.74 -17.21
N GLU A 198 -17.13 -3.68 -16.22
CA GLU A 198 -17.09 -2.67 -15.17
C GLU A 198 -15.75 -1.94 -15.23
N GLY A 199 -15.78 -0.62 -15.41
CA GLY A 199 -14.60 0.24 -15.33
C GLY A 199 -14.58 1.00 -14.03
N ASN A 200 -13.41 1.10 -13.41
CA ASN A 200 -13.18 1.90 -12.22
C ASN A 200 -11.92 2.72 -12.41
N ILE A 201 -11.96 4.00 -12.06
CA ILE A 201 -10.79 4.85 -11.93
C ILE A 201 -10.81 5.51 -10.56
N ASN A 202 -9.65 5.65 -9.96
CA ASN A 202 -9.51 6.29 -8.66
C ASN A 202 -8.25 7.13 -8.59
N GLY A 203 -8.24 8.10 -7.69
CA GLY A 203 -7.08 8.93 -7.43
C GLY A 203 -7.22 9.65 -6.11
N GLY A 204 -6.11 10.12 -5.57
CA GLY A 204 -6.11 10.85 -4.32
C GLY A 204 -4.79 11.51 -4.01
N TRP A 205 -4.86 12.64 -3.35
CA TRP A 205 -3.73 13.33 -2.77
C TRP A 205 -3.46 12.80 -1.38
N VAL A 206 -2.22 12.44 -1.12
CA VAL A 206 -1.74 11.98 0.18
C VAL A 206 -0.74 13.00 0.71
N GLN A 207 -0.88 13.36 1.97
CA GLN A 207 0.04 14.25 2.68
C GLN A 207 0.53 13.55 3.94
N SER A 208 1.86 13.42 4.09
CA SER A 208 2.47 13.02 5.37
C SER A 208 2.61 14.23 6.29
N PHE A 209 2.42 14.01 7.57
CA PHE A 209 2.62 15.01 8.60
C PHE A 209 3.07 14.33 9.91
N ALA A 210 3.74 15.09 10.78
CA ALA A 210 4.21 14.62 12.09
C ALA A 210 4.99 13.29 12.02
N SER A 211 5.92 13.20 11.07
CA SER A 211 6.83 12.05 10.96
C SER A 211 7.93 12.15 12.02
N HIS A 212 8.22 11.02 12.66
CA HIS A 212 9.31 10.89 13.62
C HIS A 212 10.12 9.64 13.27
N SER A 213 11.42 9.80 13.07
CA SER A 213 12.32 8.67 12.85
C SER A 213 13.06 8.33 14.13
N GLY A 214 12.96 7.06 14.53
CA GLY A 214 13.81 6.47 15.56
C GLY A 214 14.95 5.62 14.98
N ILE A 215 15.09 5.60 13.63
CA ILE A 215 16.16 4.86 12.95
C ILE A 215 17.38 5.80 12.85
N VAL A 216 18.51 5.34 13.35
CA VAL A 216 19.77 6.07 13.30
C VAL A 216 20.77 5.30 12.46
N ALA A 217 21.23 5.91 11.37
CA ALA A 217 22.32 5.40 10.55
C ALA A 217 23.61 6.15 10.90
N SER A 218 24.71 5.43 11.04
CA SER A 218 26.03 5.98 11.33
C SER A 218 27.05 5.42 10.33
N VAL A 219 27.89 6.29 9.79
CA VAL A 219 29.01 5.92 8.93
C VAL A 219 30.25 6.56 9.48
N THR A 220 31.32 5.77 9.71
CA THR A 220 32.60 6.30 10.21
C THR A 220 33.18 7.30 9.22
N GLY A 221 33.49 8.47 9.71
CA GLY A 221 34.00 9.61 8.92
C GLY A 221 32.94 10.56 8.40
N ASP A 222 31.67 10.15 8.31
CA ASP A 222 30.58 10.97 7.76
C ASP A 222 29.49 11.34 8.79
N GLY A 223 29.61 10.81 10.01
CA GLY A 223 28.74 11.12 11.12
C GLY A 223 27.46 10.28 11.16
N THR A 224 26.45 10.81 11.82
CA THR A 224 25.18 10.14 12.07
C THR A 224 24.08 10.80 11.27
N MET A 225 23.33 10.00 10.50
CA MET A 225 22.16 10.44 9.76
C MET A 225 20.90 9.84 10.36
N VAL A 226 19.87 10.66 10.47
CA VAL A 226 18.51 10.23 10.85
C VAL A 226 17.63 10.39 9.61
N PRO A 227 17.26 9.30 8.92
CA PRO A 227 16.38 9.41 7.78
C PRO A 227 15.00 9.85 8.27
N THR A 228 14.50 10.98 7.78
CA THR A 228 13.15 11.44 8.05
C THR A 228 12.33 11.45 6.77
N ILE A 229 11.14 10.86 6.81
CA ILE A 229 10.12 11.19 5.83
C ILE A 229 9.56 12.53 6.25
N GLY A 230 9.98 13.61 5.61
CA GLY A 230 9.49 14.96 5.89
C GLY A 230 7.99 15.09 5.62
N ASN A 231 7.43 16.27 5.85
CA ASN A 231 6.08 16.61 5.42
C ASN A 231 6.04 16.65 3.87
N GLN A 232 5.65 15.55 3.27
CA GLN A 232 5.64 15.37 1.82
C GLN A 232 4.24 15.05 1.33
N GLY A 233 3.91 15.58 0.16
CA GLY A 233 2.68 15.25 -0.54
C GLY A 233 2.98 14.48 -1.82
N TRP A 234 2.10 13.55 -2.17
CA TRP A 234 2.15 12.79 -3.44
C TRP A 234 0.74 12.46 -3.91
N PHE A 235 0.64 12.06 -5.16
CA PHE A 235 -0.60 11.61 -5.75
C PHE A 235 -0.58 10.09 -5.92
N GLU A 236 -1.67 9.43 -5.56
CA GLU A 236 -1.93 8.01 -5.81
C GLU A 236 -3.03 7.90 -6.87
N TYR A 237 -2.86 6.99 -7.81
CA TYR A 237 -3.85 6.76 -8.86
C TYR A 237 -4.00 5.28 -9.13
N GLY A 238 -5.16 4.92 -9.69
CA GLY A 238 -5.43 3.56 -10.08
C GLY A 238 -6.59 3.45 -11.05
N GLY A 239 -6.69 2.28 -11.65
CA GLY A 239 -7.79 1.91 -12.52
C GLY A 239 -7.96 0.41 -12.57
N ARG A 240 -9.19 -0.02 -12.82
CA ARG A 240 -9.56 -1.43 -12.95
C ARG A 240 -10.60 -1.61 -14.05
N LEU A 241 -10.47 -2.70 -14.80
CA LEU A 241 -11.48 -3.21 -15.71
C LEU A 241 -11.87 -4.61 -15.29
N GLY A 242 -13.12 -4.80 -14.93
CA GLY A 242 -13.70 -6.09 -14.55
C GLY A 242 -14.55 -6.65 -15.71
N PHE A 243 -14.28 -7.89 -16.08
CA PHE A 243 -14.99 -8.62 -17.13
C PHE A 243 -15.79 -9.74 -16.50
N ARG A 244 -17.12 -9.70 -16.62
CA ARG A 244 -18.00 -10.77 -16.16
C ARG A 244 -17.87 -11.96 -17.08
N LEU A 245 -17.29 -13.05 -16.59
CA LEU A 245 -17.08 -14.29 -17.33
C LEU A 245 -18.31 -15.21 -17.26
N ALA A 246 -18.91 -15.30 -16.07
CA ALA A 246 -20.08 -16.10 -15.77
C ALA A 246 -20.83 -15.52 -14.58
N LYS A 247 -21.95 -16.12 -14.17
CA LYS A 247 -22.67 -15.70 -12.97
C LYS A 247 -21.76 -15.80 -11.75
N GLY A 248 -21.55 -14.66 -11.09
CA GLY A 248 -20.69 -14.55 -9.92
C GLY A 248 -19.19 -14.46 -10.20
N TRP A 249 -18.68 -14.67 -11.43
CA TRP A 249 -17.26 -14.67 -11.77
C TRP A 249 -16.87 -13.43 -12.56
N VAL A 250 -15.84 -12.72 -12.09
CA VAL A 250 -15.29 -11.52 -12.74
C VAL A 250 -13.78 -11.64 -12.84
N ALA A 251 -13.24 -11.49 -14.05
CA ALA A 251 -11.80 -11.30 -14.25
C ALA A 251 -11.48 -9.81 -14.20
N ASP A 252 -10.49 -9.43 -13.43
CA ASP A 252 -10.07 -8.04 -13.22
C ASP A 252 -8.69 -7.80 -13.84
N LEU A 253 -8.54 -6.69 -14.57
CA LEU A 253 -7.25 -6.09 -14.92
C LEU A 253 -7.13 -4.80 -14.13
N PHE A 254 -5.99 -4.56 -13.49
CA PHE A 254 -5.80 -3.33 -12.72
C PHE A 254 -4.43 -2.71 -12.92
N VAL A 255 -4.36 -1.43 -12.68
CA VAL A 255 -3.15 -0.64 -12.62
C VAL A 255 -3.25 0.32 -11.45
N ASN A 256 -2.14 0.48 -10.69
CA ASN A 256 -2.03 1.43 -9.60
C ASN A 256 -0.63 2.06 -9.62
N GLY A 257 -0.52 3.27 -9.13
CA GLY A 257 0.78 3.94 -9.05
C GLY A 257 0.78 5.15 -8.14
N THR A 258 1.97 5.72 -8.00
CA THR A 258 2.21 6.97 -7.26
C THR A 258 2.97 7.95 -8.14
N ILE A 259 2.76 9.25 -7.89
CA ILE A 259 3.57 10.34 -8.45
C ILE A 259 3.93 11.26 -7.30
N GLY A 260 5.22 11.37 -7.01
CA GLY A 260 5.66 12.18 -5.88
C GLY A 260 7.17 12.35 -5.77
N PRO A 261 7.62 13.15 -4.81
CA PRO A 261 9.03 13.29 -4.50
C PRO A 261 9.61 12.02 -3.87
N GLN A 262 10.94 11.90 -3.89
CA GLN A 262 11.61 10.84 -3.15
C GLN A 262 11.37 11.02 -1.62
N PRO A 263 11.19 9.94 -0.85
CA PRO A 263 11.38 8.53 -1.18
C PRO A 263 10.14 7.82 -1.77
N VAL A 264 9.02 8.51 -1.98
CA VAL A 264 7.81 7.90 -2.58
C VAL A 264 8.01 7.58 -4.05
N GLY A 265 8.56 8.55 -4.80
CA GLY A 265 8.87 8.39 -6.21
C GLY A 265 7.65 8.23 -7.12
N ASN A 266 7.94 7.89 -8.37
CA ASN A 266 6.94 7.54 -9.38
C ASN A 266 6.91 6.02 -9.51
N THR A 267 5.80 5.38 -9.19
CA THR A 267 5.64 3.93 -9.28
C THR A 267 4.49 3.57 -10.20
N LEU A 268 4.58 2.40 -10.81
CA LEU A 268 3.51 1.82 -11.62
C LEU A 268 3.48 0.32 -11.40
N HIS A 269 2.33 -0.21 -11.01
CA HIS A 269 2.09 -1.62 -10.80
C HIS A 269 0.84 -2.02 -11.57
N GLY A 270 0.92 -3.08 -12.35
CA GLY A 270 -0.21 -3.66 -13.08
C GLY A 270 -0.41 -5.12 -12.71
N GLY A 271 -1.63 -5.59 -12.75
CA GLY A 271 -1.93 -6.96 -12.39
C GLY A 271 -3.26 -7.47 -12.91
N ILE A 272 -3.49 -8.72 -12.61
CA ILE A 272 -4.72 -9.44 -12.91
C ILE A 272 -5.33 -9.99 -11.64
N GLY A 273 -6.64 -10.12 -11.63
CA GLY A 273 -7.38 -10.72 -10.52
C GLY A 273 -8.53 -11.59 -11.00
N LEU A 274 -9.03 -12.40 -10.10
CA LEU A 274 -10.24 -13.18 -10.28
C LEU A 274 -11.11 -13.01 -9.03
N ARG A 275 -12.32 -12.51 -9.22
CA ARG A 275 -13.29 -12.26 -8.15
C ARG A 275 -14.47 -13.18 -8.28
N VAL A 276 -14.92 -13.71 -7.17
CA VAL A 276 -16.13 -14.55 -7.06
C VAL A 276 -17.11 -13.87 -6.10
N ASN A 277 -18.29 -13.55 -6.60
CA ASN A 277 -19.43 -13.04 -5.83
C ASN A 277 -20.38 -14.20 -5.53
N TYR A 278 -20.84 -14.37 -4.29
CA TYR A 278 -21.72 -15.45 -3.86
C TYR A 278 -22.87 -14.98 -2.96
#